data_67cb50ed528f0daab1420eb961f0e838
#
_entry.id   67cb50ed528f0daab1420eb961f0e838
#
_cell.length_a   1.000
_cell.length_b   1.000
_cell.length_c   1.000
_cell.angle_alpha   90.00
_cell.angle_beta   90.00
_cell.angle_gamma   90.00
#
_symmetry.space_group_name_H-M   'P 1'
#
loop_
_entity.id
_entity.type
_entity.pdbx_description
1 polymer ?
#
loop_
_entity_poly.entity_id
_entity_poly.type
_entity_poly.pdbx_seq_one_letter_code
_entity_poly.pdbx_strand_id
1 'polypeptide(L)'
;VETLLRRPILRIVPVGLMLIALQRTAFANAHPFGVRLQIVLALCAAAGVAGGAERGAWMGFVLGIMFDLGNGFPLGQHGLAYGLAGFVGGLVNAVAVDPHWWLKLIFVALGGAVGEFSVPVVQTFVSDGGWQGQRLGSILPVIAVSCAALSFLFTHLGRWCLAIRKKTWKPRNE
;
A
#
# COMPACT_ATOMS: atom_id res chain seq x y z
N VAL A 1 -28.48 5.53 0.78
CA VAL A 1 -27.29 5.44 -0.08
C VAL A 1 -26.10 6.15 0.59
N GLU A 2 -26.27 7.32 1.21
CA GLU A 2 -25.19 8.06 1.87
C GLU A 2 -24.54 7.34 3.06
N THR A 3 -25.33 6.59 3.84
CA THR A 3 -24.83 5.81 4.99
C THR A 3 -24.01 4.60 4.57
N LEU A 4 -24.29 4.01 3.41
CA LEU A 4 -23.50 2.92 2.84
C LEU A 4 -22.14 3.39 2.34
N LEU A 5 -22.07 4.55 1.69
CA LEU A 5 -20.82 5.14 1.20
C LEU A 5 -19.87 5.62 2.33
N ARG A 6 -20.33 5.66 3.58
CA ARG A 6 -19.50 5.94 4.75
C ARG A 6 -18.69 4.74 5.24
N ARG A 7 -18.99 3.53 4.78
CA ARG A 7 -18.22 2.34 5.13
C ARG A 7 -16.93 2.29 4.29
N PRO A 8 -15.74 2.23 4.92
CA PRO A 8 -14.46 2.27 4.20
C PRO A 8 -14.34 1.13 3.17
N ILE A 9 -14.86 -0.05 3.47
CA ILE A 9 -14.83 -1.23 2.58
C ILE A 9 -15.48 -0.95 1.23
N LEU A 10 -16.65 -0.24 1.21
CA LEU A 10 -17.34 0.10 -0.03
C LEU A 10 -16.60 1.08 -0.94
N ARG A 11 -15.58 1.76 -0.42
CA ARG A 11 -14.68 2.62 -1.20
C ARG A 11 -13.40 1.90 -1.59
N ILE A 12 -12.88 1.05 -0.71
CA ILE A 12 -11.64 0.30 -0.93
C ILE A 12 -11.80 -0.69 -2.08
N VAL A 13 -12.94 -1.41 -2.14
CA VAL A 13 -13.17 -2.45 -3.15
C VAL A 13 -13.16 -1.89 -4.58
N PRO A 14 -13.98 -0.89 -4.96
CA PRO A 14 -13.98 -0.39 -6.33
C PRO A 14 -12.66 0.29 -6.72
N VAL A 15 -12.02 1.01 -5.80
CA VAL A 15 -10.70 1.60 -6.04
C VAL A 15 -9.64 0.53 -6.23
N GLY A 16 -9.66 -0.51 -5.41
CA GLY A 16 -8.75 -1.65 -5.53
C GLY A 16 -8.91 -2.37 -6.88
N LEU A 17 -10.15 -2.69 -7.27
CA LEU A 17 -10.42 -3.31 -8.58
C LEU A 17 -9.96 -2.43 -9.74
N MET A 18 -10.24 -1.13 -9.67
CA MET A 18 -9.81 -0.19 -10.71
C MET A 18 -8.27 -0.13 -10.80
N LEU A 19 -7.55 -0.08 -9.67
CA LEU A 19 -6.09 -0.02 -9.68
C LEU A 19 -5.46 -1.35 -10.11
N ILE A 20 -6.02 -2.49 -9.72
CA ILE A 20 -5.58 -3.81 -10.18
C ILE A 20 -5.77 -3.92 -11.70
N ALA A 21 -6.92 -3.51 -12.22
CA ALA A 21 -7.18 -3.47 -13.65
C ALA A 21 -6.21 -2.54 -14.39
N LEU A 22 -5.99 -1.34 -13.86
CA LEU A 22 -5.04 -0.36 -14.41
C LEU A 22 -3.61 -0.91 -14.43
N GLN A 23 -3.18 -1.56 -13.34
CA GLN A 23 -1.85 -2.17 -13.24
C GLN A 23 -1.66 -3.29 -14.27
N ARG A 24 -2.72 -4.05 -14.56
CA ARG A 24 -2.67 -5.16 -15.54
C ARG A 24 -2.79 -4.71 -17.00
N THR A 25 -3.41 -3.56 -17.25
CA THR A 25 -3.63 -3.05 -18.62
C THR A 25 -2.61 -1.97 -19.00
N ALA A 26 -2.70 -0.80 -18.40
CA ALA A 26 -1.87 0.35 -18.76
C ALA A 26 -0.40 0.18 -18.34
N PHE A 27 -0.15 -0.47 -17.19
CA PHE A 27 1.20 -0.63 -16.64
C PHE A 27 1.78 -2.04 -16.85
N ALA A 28 1.09 -2.91 -17.60
CA ALA A 28 1.61 -4.24 -17.92
C ALA A 28 2.97 -4.19 -18.62
N ASN A 29 3.18 -3.19 -19.48
CA ASN A 29 4.41 -2.99 -20.24
C ASN A 29 5.34 -1.92 -19.64
N ALA A 30 4.94 -1.28 -18.54
CA ALA A 30 5.76 -0.28 -17.87
C ALA A 30 6.75 -0.98 -16.94
N HIS A 31 7.96 -1.21 -17.44
CA HIS A 31 9.05 -1.82 -16.67
C HIS A 31 10.21 -0.82 -16.53
N PRO A 32 10.07 0.26 -15.73
CA PRO A 32 11.20 1.15 -15.48
C PRO A 32 12.33 0.34 -14.84
N PHE A 33 13.51 0.38 -15.46
CA PHE A 33 14.68 -0.39 -15.05
C PHE A 33 14.46 -1.93 -14.97
N GLY A 34 13.50 -2.46 -15.74
CA GLY A 34 13.19 -3.90 -15.76
C GLY A 34 12.32 -4.39 -14.58
N VAL A 35 11.83 -3.48 -13.73
CA VAL A 35 10.98 -3.79 -12.57
C VAL A 35 9.54 -3.38 -12.84
N ARG A 36 8.58 -4.25 -12.50
CA ARG A 36 7.15 -3.93 -12.63
C ARG A 36 6.72 -2.91 -11.57
N LEU A 37 6.07 -1.85 -12.02
CA LEU A 37 5.48 -0.86 -11.11
C LEU A 37 4.35 -1.49 -10.29
N GLN A 38 4.47 -1.41 -8.96
CA GLN A 38 3.46 -1.95 -8.04
C GLN A 38 2.60 -0.82 -7.46
N ILE A 39 1.62 -0.38 -8.26
CA ILE A 39 0.73 0.74 -7.91
C ILE A 39 -0.14 0.41 -6.69
N VAL A 40 -0.63 -0.82 -6.59
CA VAL A 40 -1.46 -1.26 -5.47
C VAL A 40 -0.66 -1.26 -4.16
N LEU A 41 0.61 -1.72 -4.20
CA LEU A 41 1.51 -1.69 -3.06
C LEU A 41 1.78 -0.24 -2.59
N ALA A 42 2.02 0.67 -3.53
CA ALA A 42 2.22 2.09 -3.22
C ALA A 42 0.99 2.72 -2.55
N LEU A 43 -0.23 2.36 -3.00
CA LEU A 43 -1.45 2.79 -2.35
C LEU A 43 -1.55 2.25 -0.92
N CYS A 44 -1.19 0.98 -0.68
CA CYS A 44 -1.25 0.37 0.66
C CYS A 44 -0.32 1.10 1.65
N ALA A 45 0.93 1.34 1.26
CA ALA A 45 1.88 2.09 2.07
C ALA A 45 1.42 3.54 2.33
N ALA A 46 0.92 4.22 1.30
CA ALA A 46 0.40 5.59 1.41
C ALA A 46 -0.88 5.68 2.25
N ALA A 47 -1.74 4.67 2.20
CA ALA A 47 -2.92 4.58 3.06
C ALA A 47 -2.54 4.43 4.54
N GLY A 48 -1.47 3.69 4.83
CA GLY A 48 -0.89 3.62 6.17
C GLY A 48 -0.47 5.00 6.68
N VAL A 49 0.31 5.74 5.89
CA VAL A 49 0.68 7.13 6.21
C VAL A 49 -0.53 8.01 6.45
N ALA A 50 -1.60 7.81 5.70
CA ALA A 50 -2.82 8.61 5.80
C ALA A 50 -3.68 8.25 7.03
N GLY A 51 -3.77 6.95 7.38
CA GLY A 51 -4.74 6.41 8.34
C GLY A 51 -4.16 5.84 9.62
N GLY A 52 -2.85 5.71 9.71
CA GLY A 52 -2.13 5.01 10.78
C GLY A 52 -1.90 3.53 10.50
N ALA A 53 -1.06 2.91 11.31
CA ALA A 53 -0.55 1.56 11.09
C ALA A 53 -1.66 0.50 11.00
N GLU A 54 -2.60 0.50 11.92
CA GLU A 54 -3.68 -0.48 11.97
C GLU A 54 -4.59 -0.40 10.72
N ARG A 55 -5.07 0.80 10.38
CA ARG A 55 -5.96 0.99 9.23
C ARG A 55 -5.23 0.74 7.91
N GLY A 56 -3.95 1.12 7.85
CA GLY A 56 -3.08 0.83 6.71
C GLY A 56 -2.88 -0.67 6.51
N ALA A 57 -2.63 -1.41 7.59
CA ALA A 57 -2.50 -2.85 7.56
C ALA A 57 -3.78 -3.54 7.07
N TRP A 58 -4.94 -3.15 7.60
CA TRP A 58 -6.23 -3.69 7.17
C TRP A 58 -6.54 -3.39 5.69
N MET A 59 -6.31 -2.14 5.27
CA MET A 59 -6.52 -1.78 3.87
C MET A 59 -5.56 -2.55 2.94
N GLY A 60 -4.29 -2.65 3.33
CA GLY A 60 -3.29 -3.40 2.58
C GLY A 60 -3.64 -4.88 2.48
N PHE A 61 -4.07 -5.49 3.59
CA PHE A 61 -4.48 -6.88 3.61
C PHE A 61 -5.66 -7.17 2.67
N VAL A 62 -6.71 -6.33 2.72
CA VAL A 62 -7.87 -6.47 1.82
C VAL A 62 -7.47 -6.30 0.35
N LEU A 63 -6.70 -5.26 0.03
CA LEU A 63 -6.23 -5.02 -1.35
C LEU A 63 -5.30 -6.12 -1.84
N GLY A 64 -4.45 -6.67 -0.97
CA GLY A 64 -3.57 -7.77 -1.30
C GLY A 64 -4.32 -9.07 -1.59
N ILE A 65 -5.36 -9.40 -0.81
CA ILE A 65 -6.23 -10.55 -1.10
C ILE A 65 -6.95 -10.34 -2.45
N MET A 66 -7.46 -9.13 -2.71
CA MET A 66 -8.08 -8.82 -4.00
C MET A 66 -7.08 -8.97 -5.16
N PHE A 67 -5.83 -8.60 -4.93
CA PHE A 67 -4.75 -8.77 -5.91
C PHE A 67 -4.44 -10.24 -6.17
N ASP A 68 -4.39 -11.07 -5.11
CA ASP A 68 -4.17 -12.52 -5.23
C ASP A 68 -5.30 -13.18 -6.04
N LEU A 69 -6.55 -12.86 -5.72
CA LEU A 69 -7.72 -13.37 -6.45
C LEU A 69 -7.72 -12.95 -7.93
N GLY A 70 -7.33 -11.71 -8.20
CA GLY A 70 -7.29 -11.18 -9.57
C GLY A 70 -6.18 -11.77 -10.44
N ASN A 71 -5.10 -12.29 -9.84
CA ASN A 71 -3.93 -12.79 -10.54
C ASN A 71 -3.74 -14.32 -10.43
N GLY A 72 -4.59 -15.01 -9.66
CA GLY A 72 -4.46 -16.46 -9.46
C GLY A 72 -3.27 -16.87 -8.59
N PHE A 73 -2.78 -15.98 -7.76
CA PHE A 73 -1.74 -16.30 -6.77
C PHE A 73 -2.35 -17.04 -5.57
N PRO A 74 -1.52 -17.75 -4.78
CA PRO A 74 -1.97 -18.33 -3.52
C PRO A 74 -2.57 -17.25 -2.62
N LEU A 75 -3.78 -17.50 -2.11
CA LEU A 75 -4.51 -16.54 -1.29
C LEU A 75 -3.73 -16.16 -0.04
N GLY A 76 -3.59 -14.84 0.18
CA GLY A 76 -2.92 -14.28 1.35
C GLY A 76 -1.45 -13.95 1.14
N GLN A 77 -0.83 -14.36 0.04
CA GLN A 77 0.58 -14.05 -0.25
C GLN A 77 0.80 -12.54 -0.32
N HIS A 78 0.09 -11.85 -1.21
CA HIS A 78 0.14 -10.38 -1.28
C HIS A 78 -0.70 -9.73 -0.19
N GLY A 79 -1.70 -10.43 0.36
CA GLY A 79 -2.45 -9.96 1.52
C GLY A 79 -1.55 -9.61 2.69
N LEU A 80 -0.67 -10.52 3.10
CA LEU A 80 0.30 -10.30 4.17
C LEU A 80 1.33 -9.23 3.79
N ALA A 81 1.90 -9.30 2.60
CA ALA A 81 2.93 -8.38 2.14
C ALA A 81 2.41 -6.92 2.08
N TYR A 82 1.23 -6.71 1.50
CA TYR A 82 0.62 -5.39 1.38
C TYR A 82 0.08 -4.88 2.73
N GLY A 83 -0.37 -5.79 3.61
CA GLY A 83 -0.70 -5.47 4.99
C GLY A 83 0.50 -4.94 5.76
N LEU A 84 1.67 -5.60 5.63
CA LEU A 84 2.93 -5.14 6.22
C LEU A 84 3.37 -3.79 5.63
N ALA A 85 3.24 -3.59 4.31
CA ALA A 85 3.53 -2.31 3.67
C ALA A 85 2.69 -1.18 4.26
N GLY A 86 1.38 -1.40 4.43
CA GLY A 86 0.46 -0.44 5.03
C GLY A 86 0.77 -0.18 6.51
N PHE A 87 1.13 -1.22 7.25
CA PHE A 87 1.53 -1.10 8.65
C PHE A 87 2.79 -0.24 8.80
N VAL A 88 3.86 -0.55 8.06
CA VAL A 88 5.13 0.19 8.11
C VAL A 88 4.93 1.64 7.66
N GLY A 89 4.19 1.88 6.57
CA GLY A 89 3.83 3.23 6.15
C GLY A 89 3.12 4.01 7.26
N GLY A 90 2.26 3.35 8.01
CA GLY A 90 1.48 3.95 9.10
C GLY A 90 2.26 4.24 10.38
N LEU A 91 3.44 3.63 10.58
CA LEU A 91 4.29 3.92 11.73
C LEU A 91 4.77 5.38 11.78
N VAL A 92 4.74 6.10 10.66
CA VAL A 92 5.04 7.53 10.65
C VAL A 92 4.19 8.32 11.65
N ASN A 93 2.93 7.90 11.86
CA ASN A 93 2.03 8.57 12.80
C ASN A 93 2.33 8.26 14.28
N ALA A 94 3.13 7.22 14.55
CA ALA A 94 3.65 6.92 15.89
C ALA A 94 4.94 7.74 16.18
N VAL A 95 5.70 8.05 15.12
CA VAL A 95 6.95 8.83 15.24
C VAL A 95 6.68 10.33 15.33
N ALA A 96 5.68 10.83 14.61
CA ALA A 96 5.37 12.26 14.57
C ALA A 96 3.86 12.50 14.49
N VAL A 97 3.35 13.46 15.28
CA VAL A 97 1.93 13.85 15.28
C VAL A 97 1.54 14.54 13.98
N ASP A 98 2.42 15.38 13.44
CA ASP A 98 2.28 16.06 12.15
C ASP A 98 3.55 15.87 11.32
N PRO A 99 3.70 14.70 10.67
CA PRO A 99 4.92 14.40 9.94
C PRO A 99 5.10 15.33 8.74
N HIS A 100 6.31 15.88 8.58
CA HIS A 100 6.69 16.63 7.40
C HIS A 100 6.51 15.77 6.13
N TRP A 101 6.35 16.43 4.98
CA TRP A 101 6.11 15.75 3.71
C TRP A 101 7.23 14.76 3.34
N TRP A 102 8.51 15.08 3.60
CA TRP A 102 9.64 14.20 3.33
C TRP A 102 9.64 12.94 4.22
N LEU A 103 9.18 13.05 5.47
CA LEU A 103 9.06 11.91 6.37
C LEU A 103 7.98 10.94 5.87
N LYS A 104 6.88 11.46 5.34
CA LYS A 104 5.84 10.65 4.69
C LYS A 104 6.39 9.90 3.48
N LEU A 105 7.22 10.55 2.65
CA LEU A 105 7.88 9.91 1.51
C LEU A 105 8.76 8.74 1.94
N ILE A 106 9.58 8.94 2.98
CA ILE A 106 10.46 7.89 3.51
C ILE A 106 9.65 6.71 4.00
N PHE A 107 8.58 6.93 4.76
CA PHE A 107 7.77 5.83 5.28
C PHE A 107 6.96 5.10 4.20
N VAL A 108 6.53 5.79 3.14
CA VAL A 108 5.93 5.13 1.97
C VAL A 108 6.97 4.29 1.22
N ALA A 109 8.18 4.82 1.03
CA ALA A 109 9.28 4.08 0.40
C ALA A 109 9.66 2.82 1.21
N LEU A 110 9.81 2.97 2.53
CA LEU A 110 10.09 1.85 3.43
C LEU A 110 8.96 0.82 3.42
N GLY A 111 7.71 1.28 3.49
CA GLY A 111 6.54 0.39 3.40
C GLY A 111 6.52 -0.40 2.09
N GLY A 112 6.78 0.28 0.96
CA GLY A 112 6.89 -0.38 -0.35
C GLY A 112 8.04 -1.40 -0.40
N ALA A 113 9.22 -1.05 0.12
CA ALA A 113 10.38 -1.94 0.16
C ALA A 113 10.12 -3.17 1.05
N VAL A 114 9.54 -2.98 2.24
CA VAL A 114 9.20 -4.07 3.17
C VAL A 114 8.12 -4.97 2.58
N GLY A 115 7.09 -4.39 1.96
CA GLY A 115 6.03 -5.15 1.30
C GLY A 115 6.59 -6.04 0.19
N GLU A 116 7.41 -5.47 -0.70
CA GLU A 116 8.03 -6.23 -1.78
C GLU A 116 8.99 -7.32 -1.27
N PHE A 117 9.79 -7.00 -0.26
CA PHE A 117 10.67 -7.99 0.38
C PHE A 117 9.87 -9.14 1.02
N SER A 118 8.69 -8.85 1.53
CA SER A 118 7.84 -9.85 2.18
C SER A 118 7.23 -10.85 1.19
N VAL A 119 7.03 -10.47 -0.08
CA VAL A 119 6.45 -11.37 -1.10
C VAL A 119 7.26 -12.66 -1.26
N PRO A 120 8.58 -12.64 -1.56
CA PRO A 120 9.35 -13.87 -1.69
C PRO A 120 9.48 -14.62 -0.36
N VAL A 121 9.49 -13.93 0.78
CA VAL A 121 9.51 -14.58 2.10
C VAL A 121 8.23 -15.40 2.30
N VAL A 122 7.06 -14.80 2.09
CA VAL A 122 5.78 -15.53 2.21
C VAL A 122 5.70 -16.66 1.18
N GLN A 123 6.21 -16.43 -0.02
CA GLN A 123 6.20 -17.43 -1.09
C GLN A 123 6.99 -18.70 -0.70
N THR A 124 8.10 -18.58 0.02
CA THR A 124 8.87 -19.75 0.51
C THR A 124 8.08 -20.62 1.50
N PHE A 125 7.09 -20.04 2.20
CA PHE A 125 6.25 -20.79 3.14
C PHE A 125 4.99 -21.37 2.49
N VAL A 126 4.52 -20.78 1.40
CA VAL A 126 3.25 -21.15 0.77
C VAL A 126 3.44 -22.06 -0.43
N SER A 127 4.59 -22.00 -1.11
CA SER A 127 4.89 -22.81 -2.29
C SER A 127 6.16 -23.62 -2.09
N ASP A 128 6.14 -24.90 -2.46
CA ASP A 128 7.28 -25.83 -2.37
C ASP A 128 8.47 -25.45 -3.29
N GLY A 129 8.41 -24.30 -3.96
CA GLY A 129 9.36 -23.86 -4.98
C GLY A 129 10.71 -23.34 -4.48
N GLY A 130 10.94 -23.27 -3.16
CA GLY A 130 12.16 -22.72 -2.57
C GLY A 130 12.37 -21.22 -2.88
N TRP A 131 13.45 -20.66 -2.32
CA TRP A 131 13.86 -19.27 -2.57
C TRP A 131 14.26 -19.09 -4.04
N GLN A 132 13.39 -18.51 -4.83
CA GLN A 132 13.75 -18.07 -6.18
C GLN A 132 14.58 -16.78 -6.03
N GLY A 133 15.88 -16.90 -6.32
CA GLY A 133 16.86 -15.82 -6.17
C GLY A 133 16.58 -14.62 -7.07
N GLN A 134 15.52 -13.89 -6.76
CA GLN A 134 15.24 -12.61 -7.37
C GLN A 134 16.37 -11.65 -6.99
N ARG A 135 16.74 -10.79 -7.94
CA ARG A 135 17.73 -9.73 -7.72
C ARG A 135 17.14 -8.63 -6.81
N LEU A 136 16.84 -8.97 -5.55
CA LEU A 136 16.20 -8.07 -4.59
C LEU A 136 16.95 -6.75 -4.44
N GLY A 137 18.28 -6.80 -4.48
CA GLY A 137 19.12 -5.61 -4.37
C GLY A 137 18.88 -4.55 -5.46
N SER A 138 18.43 -4.95 -6.64
CA SER A 138 18.09 -4.02 -7.73
C SER A 138 16.59 -3.68 -7.76
N ILE A 139 15.73 -4.56 -7.26
CA ILE A 139 14.28 -4.39 -7.29
C ILE A 139 13.81 -3.45 -6.18
N LEU A 140 14.30 -3.64 -4.94
CA LEU A 140 13.88 -2.86 -3.78
C LEU A 140 14.06 -1.34 -3.93
N PRO A 141 15.20 -0.79 -4.38
CA PRO A 141 15.35 0.65 -4.51
C PRO A 141 14.43 1.23 -5.58
N VAL A 142 14.20 0.51 -6.69
CA VAL A 142 13.29 0.97 -7.75
C VAL A 142 11.85 1.04 -7.24
N ILE A 143 11.40 0.05 -6.48
CA ILE A 143 10.06 0.04 -5.89
C ILE A 143 9.93 1.12 -4.82
N ALA A 144 10.93 1.28 -3.94
CA ALA A 144 10.93 2.32 -2.93
C ALA A 144 10.78 3.72 -3.55
N VAL A 145 11.56 4.02 -4.58
CA VAL A 145 11.49 5.30 -5.32
C VAL A 145 10.15 5.46 -6.03
N SER A 146 9.65 4.41 -6.67
CA SER A 146 8.35 4.43 -7.35
C SER A 146 7.20 4.68 -6.36
N CYS A 147 7.21 4.01 -5.22
CA CYS A 147 6.24 4.23 -4.15
C CYS A 147 6.31 5.65 -3.59
N ALA A 148 7.53 6.18 -3.38
CA ALA A 148 7.73 7.55 -2.94
C ALA A 148 7.18 8.57 -3.96
N ALA A 149 7.47 8.39 -5.24
CA ALA A 149 6.97 9.27 -6.31
C ALA A 149 5.43 9.30 -6.36
N LEU A 150 4.78 8.15 -6.18
CA LEU A 150 3.33 8.03 -6.18
C LEU A 150 2.68 8.42 -4.85
N SER A 151 3.46 8.63 -3.80
CA SER A 151 2.97 8.84 -2.43
C SER A 151 2.04 10.05 -2.31
N PHE A 152 2.33 11.14 -3.01
CA PHE A 152 1.52 12.35 -2.95
C PHE A 152 0.09 12.11 -3.44
N LEU A 153 -0.06 11.45 -4.57
CA LEU A 153 -1.37 11.10 -5.12
C LEU A 153 -2.09 10.08 -4.23
N PHE A 154 -1.39 9.05 -3.82
CA PHE A 154 -1.98 7.93 -3.07
C PHE A 154 -2.26 8.23 -1.61
N THR A 155 -1.58 9.17 -0.97
CA THR A 155 -1.97 9.63 0.37
C THR A 155 -3.32 10.35 0.35
N HIS A 156 -3.63 11.12 -0.70
CA HIS A 156 -4.94 11.74 -0.87
C HIS A 156 -6.02 10.67 -1.13
N LEU A 157 -5.75 9.72 -2.01
CA LEU A 157 -6.66 8.62 -2.31
C LEU A 157 -6.88 7.73 -1.09
N GLY A 158 -5.82 7.41 -0.33
CA GLY A 158 -5.89 6.63 0.91
C GLY A 158 -6.75 7.31 1.98
N ARG A 159 -6.63 8.62 2.15
CA ARG A 159 -7.50 9.40 3.05
C ARG A 159 -8.96 9.31 2.64
N TRP A 160 -9.24 9.40 1.37
CA TRP A 160 -10.59 9.30 0.84
C TRP A 160 -11.17 7.89 1.03
N CYS A 161 -10.39 6.85 0.74
CA CYS A 161 -10.79 5.45 0.93
C CYS A 161 -11.08 5.12 2.40
N LEU A 162 -10.22 5.60 3.32
CA LEU A 162 -10.36 5.38 4.76
C LEU A 162 -11.36 6.32 5.43
N ALA A 163 -12.01 7.21 4.66
CA ALA A 163 -12.98 8.20 5.15
C ALA A 163 -12.43 9.08 6.30
N ILE A 164 -11.12 9.38 6.27
CA ILE A 164 -10.47 10.16 7.33
C ILE A 164 -10.80 11.63 7.13
N ARG A 165 -11.53 12.21 8.08
CA ARG A 165 -11.73 13.67 8.15
C ARG A 165 -10.49 14.33 8.76
N LYS A 166 -10.02 15.44 8.18
CA LYS A 166 -9.04 16.30 8.84
C LYS A 166 -9.62 16.74 10.19
N LYS A 167 -8.94 16.40 11.29
CA LYS A 167 -9.23 17.04 12.58
C LYS A 167 -8.88 18.52 12.43
N THR A 168 -9.85 19.37 12.21
CA THR A 168 -9.68 20.81 12.45
C THR A 168 -9.63 20.97 13.95
N TRP A 169 -8.44 21.28 14.48
CA TRP A 169 -8.31 21.70 15.86
C TRP A 169 -9.13 22.97 16.04
N LYS A 170 -10.20 22.91 16.83
CA LYS A 170 -10.91 24.10 17.31
C LYS A 170 -10.30 24.46 18.66
N PRO A 171 -9.71 25.66 18.84
CA PRO A 171 -9.35 26.12 20.18
C PRO A 171 -10.62 26.11 21.03
N ARG A 172 -10.50 25.55 22.25
CA ARG A 172 -11.55 25.62 23.24
C ARG A 172 -11.56 27.09 23.69
N ASN A 173 -12.57 27.82 23.26
CA ASN A 173 -12.82 29.15 23.83
C ASN A 173 -13.21 28.94 25.30
N GLU A 174 -12.32 29.31 26.20
CA GLU A 174 -12.64 29.50 27.63
C GLU A 174 -13.48 30.75 27.80
#